data_459d900e2f5845822b2f703b0dbfd42c
#
_entry.id   459d900e2f5845822b2f703b0dbfd42c
#
_cell.length_a   1.000
_cell.length_b   1.000
_cell.length_c   1.000
_cell.angle_alpha   90.00
_cell.angle_beta   90.00
_cell.angle_gamma   90.00
#
_symmetry.space_group_name_H-M   'P 1'
#
loop_
_entity.id
_entity.type
_entity.pdbx_description
1 polymer ?
#
loop_
_entity_poly.entity_id
_entity_poly.type
_entity_poly.pdbx_seq_one_letter_code
_entity_poly.pdbx_strand_id
1 'polypeptide(L)'
;AASAGSPTPQALGALANDLVYTPVQPCRILDTRSTAAGAIAANSTRNFIAVNASNYTSQGGSATNCGTLGLVATAVAINLTAVLPSTAGFATAYPFGTAQPLASSVNYTAGAIVNNALIVQIPNPLSSFDFTVYTFAQAHYVADIVGYFAPPVATALQCVETANTDLAIAAGGTGNAVAPACPAGYTQTATNCESSTWQMPFVYFQSGTCSAQNNSAGSATLRASRTCCRVPGR
;
A
#
# COMPACT_ATOMS: atom_id res chain seq x y z
N ALA A 1 31.33 -17.74 2.67
CA ALA A 1 30.06 -17.76 1.97
C ALA A 1 28.95 -17.59 3.00
N ALA A 2 28.32 -16.42 3.04
CA ALA A 2 27.14 -16.22 3.87
C ALA A 2 25.97 -16.98 3.23
N SER A 3 25.38 -17.90 3.98
CA SER A 3 24.16 -18.60 3.59
C SER A 3 23.05 -17.55 3.50
N ALA A 4 22.55 -17.27 2.32
CA ALA A 4 21.32 -16.53 2.15
C ALA A 4 20.19 -17.37 2.77
N GLY A 5 19.66 -16.94 3.90
CA GLY A 5 18.47 -17.56 4.49
C GLY A 5 17.34 -17.60 3.47
N SER A 6 16.64 -18.72 3.37
CA SER A 6 15.43 -18.80 2.54
C SER A 6 14.47 -17.69 2.94
N PRO A 7 13.89 -16.95 1.97
CA PRO A 7 12.89 -15.93 2.30
C PRO A 7 11.73 -16.59 3.05
N THR A 8 11.44 -16.07 4.23
CA THR A 8 10.26 -16.50 4.99
C THR A 8 9.02 -16.03 4.22
N PRO A 9 8.04 -16.89 3.92
CA PRO A 9 6.79 -16.46 3.32
C PRO A 9 6.15 -15.38 4.19
N GLN A 10 5.85 -14.22 3.61
CA GLN A 10 5.21 -13.13 4.34
C GLN A 10 3.70 -13.40 4.44
N ALA A 11 3.14 -13.20 5.61
CA ALA A 11 1.69 -13.27 5.79
C ALA A 11 1.03 -12.05 5.13
N LEU A 12 -0.03 -12.25 4.35
CA LEU A 12 -0.81 -11.16 3.81
C LEU A 12 -1.35 -10.28 4.95
N GLY A 13 -1.17 -8.96 4.81
CA GLY A 13 -1.58 -7.99 5.82
C GLY A 13 -0.53 -7.65 6.87
N ALA A 14 0.74 -8.07 6.69
CA ALA A 14 1.85 -7.64 7.52
C ALA A 14 2.25 -6.19 7.17
N LEU A 15 1.75 -5.21 7.91
CA LEU A 15 1.96 -3.77 7.67
C LEU A 15 3.44 -3.36 7.58
N ALA A 16 4.34 -4.12 8.20
CA ALA A 16 5.77 -3.85 8.19
C ALA A 16 6.47 -4.33 6.92
N ASN A 17 5.88 -5.29 6.20
CA ASN A 17 6.53 -5.99 5.08
C ASN A 17 5.73 -5.91 3.78
N ASP A 18 4.41 -5.76 3.86
CA ASP A 18 3.57 -5.63 2.68
C ASP A 18 3.61 -4.20 2.19
N LEU A 19 3.94 -4.02 0.91
CA LEU A 19 3.95 -2.72 0.26
C LEU A 19 2.87 -2.67 -0.81
N VAL A 20 2.16 -1.55 -0.88
CA VAL A 20 1.16 -1.27 -1.91
C VAL A 20 1.83 -0.48 -3.03
N TYR A 21 1.72 -1.00 -4.26
CA TYR A 21 2.11 -0.26 -5.45
C TYR A 21 1.05 0.79 -5.80
N THR A 22 1.49 2.02 -6.02
CA THR A 22 0.66 3.11 -6.51
C THR A 22 1.28 3.64 -7.80
N PRO A 23 0.58 3.52 -8.96
CA PRO A 23 1.05 4.10 -10.20
C PRO A 23 0.98 5.63 -10.16
N VAL A 24 1.94 6.28 -10.81
CA VAL A 24 1.89 7.71 -11.11
C VAL A 24 1.94 7.93 -12.62
N GLN A 25 1.50 9.09 -13.09
CA GLN A 25 1.70 9.47 -14.48
C GLN A 25 3.21 9.44 -14.77
N PRO A 26 3.66 8.77 -15.86
CA PRO A 26 5.07 8.72 -16.20
C PRO A 26 5.69 10.12 -16.22
N CYS A 27 6.73 10.33 -15.44
CA CYS A 27 7.31 11.64 -15.24
C CYS A 27 8.83 11.56 -15.15
N ARG A 28 9.52 12.43 -15.91
CA ARG A 28 10.98 12.48 -15.94
C ARG A 28 11.53 12.99 -14.62
N ILE A 29 12.23 12.12 -13.87
CA ILE A 29 12.93 12.51 -12.64
C ILE A 29 14.43 12.78 -12.88
N LEU A 30 15.01 12.27 -13.95
CA LEU A 30 16.43 12.34 -14.24
C LEU A 30 16.70 12.44 -15.75
N ASP A 31 17.55 13.39 -16.16
CA ASP A 31 18.16 13.41 -17.49
C ASP A 31 19.54 14.08 -17.41
N THR A 32 20.59 13.28 -17.34
CA THR A 32 21.96 13.80 -17.23
C THR A 32 22.44 14.57 -18.45
N ARG A 33 21.76 14.45 -19.59
CA ARG A 33 22.06 15.22 -20.81
C ARG A 33 21.71 16.70 -20.64
N SER A 34 20.74 16.98 -19.75
CA SER A 34 20.20 18.31 -19.47
C SER A 34 20.82 18.94 -18.20
N THR A 35 21.90 18.37 -17.66
CA THR A 35 22.59 18.89 -16.49
C THR A 35 24.01 19.34 -16.80
N ALA A 36 24.53 20.35 -16.09
CA ALA A 36 25.91 20.78 -16.21
C ALA A 36 26.93 19.68 -15.85
N ALA A 37 26.54 18.74 -14.98
CA ALA A 37 27.38 17.61 -14.59
C ALA A 37 27.50 16.55 -15.70
N GLY A 38 26.67 16.58 -16.73
CA GLY A 38 26.76 15.72 -17.93
C GLY A 38 26.68 14.23 -17.63
N ALA A 39 27.34 13.43 -18.46
CA ALA A 39 27.43 11.97 -18.31
C ALA A 39 28.03 11.58 -16.96
N ILE A 40 27.68 10.39 -16.46
CA ILE A 40 28.37 9.80 -15.31
C ILE A 40 29.66 9.16 -15.84
N ALA A 41 30.81 9.50 -15.25
CA ALA A 41 32.09 8.96 -15.66
C ALA A 41 32.21 7.44 -15.46
N ALA A 42 33.07 6.78 -16.22
CA ALA A 42 33.29 5.34 -16.06
C ALA A 42 33.70 4.97 -14.62
N ASN A 43 33.23 3.84 -14.15
CA ASN A 43 33.50 3.32 -12.79
C ASN A 43 33.18 4.31 -11.67
N SER A 44 32.14 5.10 -11.85
CA SER A 44 31.71 6.10 -10.86
C SER A 44 30.22 6.07 -10.58
N THR A 45 29.81 6.77 -9.55
CA THR A 45 28.43 6.82 -9.06
C THR A 45 27.93 8.24 -9.07
N ARG A 46 26.58 8.38 -9.13
CA ARG A 46 25.87 9.65 -8.88
C ARG A 46 24.57 9.38 -8.16
N ASN A 47 24.23 10.27 -7.22
CA ASN A 47 23.05 10.16 -6.38
C ASN A 47 21.91 11.00 -6.92
N PHE A 48 20.67 10.51 -6.76
CA PHE A 48 19.47 11.12 -7.31
C PHE A 48 18.31 11.08 -6.34
N ILE A 49 17.38 12.02 -6.51
CA ILE A 49 16.10 12.08 -5.80
C ILE A 49 15.04 11.48 -6.73
N ALA A 50 14.14 10.67 -6.20
CA ALA A 50 13.02 10.07 -6.93
C ALA A 50 11.66 10.53 -6.41
N VAL A 51 11.55 10.86 -5.13
CA VAL A 51 10.30 11.26 -4.48
C VAL A 51 10.49 12.49 -3.59
N ASN A 52 9.37 13.08 -3.18
CA ASN A 52 9.33 14.16 -2.20
C ASN A 52 10.12 15.43 -2.56
N ALA A 53 10.36 15.67 -3.84
CA ALA A 53 10.94 16.90 -4.34
C ALA A 53 9.86 17.83 -4.93
N SER A 54 10.04 19.14 -4.81
CA SER A 54 9.14 20.11 -5.45
C SER A 54 9.26 20.11 -6.98
N ASN A 55 10.45 19.75 -7.49
CA ASN A 55 10.73 19.54 -8.91
C ASN A 55 12.05 18.74 -9.05
N TYR A 56 12.38 18.35 -10.28
CA TYR A 56 13.56 17.54 -10.61
C TYR A 56 14.52 18.26 -11.57
N THR A 57 14.39 19.56 -11.74
CA THR A 57 15.19 20.35 -12.70
C THR A 57 16.69 20.33 -12.42
N SER A 58 17.10 20.26 -11.14
CA SER A 58 18.52 20.18 -10.75
C SER A 58 19.23 18.93 -11.26
N GLN A 59 18.46 17.86 -11.53
CA GLN A 59 18.96 16.60 -12.11
C GLN A 59 18.47 16.37 -13.56
N GLY A 60 17.98 17.44 -14.22
CA GLY A 60 17.56 17.44 -15.62
C GLY A 60 16.17 16.90 -15.86
N GLY A 61 15.40 16.65 -14.82
CA GLY A 61 14.05 16.15 -14.88
C GLY A 61 12.98 17.24 -14.96
N SER A 62 11.76 16.86 -14.65
CA SER A 62 10.56 17.69 -14.71
C SER A 62 10.62 18.92 -13.82
N ALA A 63 10.01 20.01 -14.25
CA ALA A 63 9.75 21.20 -13.45
C ALA A 63 8.60 21.02 -12.44
N THR A 64 7.95 19.84 -12.42
CA THR A 64 6.90 19.47 -11.47
C THR A 64 7.41 18.46 -10.45
N ASN A 65 6.64 18.24 -9.38
CA ASN A 65 6.94 17.24 -8.35
C ASN A 65 6.59 15.79 -8.76
N CYS A 66 6.19 15.54 -10.00
CA CYS A 66 5.80 14.22 -10.52
C CYS A 66 4.69 13.52 -9.70
N GLY A 67 3.88 14.24 -8.91
CA GLY A 67 2.88 13.65 -8.03
C GLY A 67 3.46 12.92 -6.81
N THR A 68 4.73 13.18 -6.46
CA THR A 68 5.45 12.43 -5.42
C THR A 68 5.74 13.26 -4.15
N LEU A 69 5.25 14.51 -4.08
CA LEU A 69 5.48 15.37 -2.91
C LEU A 69 4.74 14.87 -1.68
N GLY A 70 5.42 14.80 -0.55
CA GLY A 70 4.84 14.37 0.73
C GLY A 70 4.68 12.84 0.88
N LEU A 71 5.18 12.04 -0.07
CA LEU A 71 5.07 10.58 -0.01
C LEU A 71 6.04 9.98 1.01
N VAL A 72 5.55 8.96 1.71
CA VAL A 72 6.35 8.02 2.51
C VAL A 72 6.50 6.74 1.69
N ALA A 73 7.42 6.73 0.75
CA ALA A 73 7.72 5.57 -0.09
C ALA A 73 8.92 4.80 0.47
N THR A 74 8.96 3.49 0.22
CA THR A 74 10.08 2.60 0.56
C THR A 74 10.78 2.05 -0.67
N ALA A 75 10.14 2.13 -1.83
CA ALA A 75 10.71 1.81 -3.13
C ALA A 75 10.01 2.58 -4.25
N VAL A 76 10.70 2.76 -5.36
CA VAL A 76 10.17 3.39 -6.57
C VAL A 76 10.26 2.44 -7.75
N ALA A 77 9.26 2.49 -8.62
CA ALA A 77 9.29 1.86 -9.94
C ALA A 77 9.70 2.91 -10.97
N ILE A 78 10.80 2.66 -11.66
CA ILE A 78 11.36 3.57 -12.65
C ILE A 78 11.71 2.84 -13.95
N ASN A 79 11.66 3.57 -15.07
CA ASN A 79 12.34 3.18 -16.30
C ASN A 79 13.71 3.88 -16.32
N LEU A 80 14.80 3.10 -16.26
CA LEU A 80 16.16 3.62 -16.33
C LEU A 80 16.71 3.36 -17.73
N THR A 81 17.12 4.42 -18.43
CA THR A 81 17.70 4.37 -19.78
C THR A 81 19.17 4.76 -19.72
N ALA A 82 20.05 3.87 -20.16
CA ALA A 82 21.44 4.21 -20.49
C ALA A 82 21.50 4.77 -21.92
N VAL A 83 22.18 5.89 -22.11
CA VAL A 83 22.24 6.61 -23.38
C VAL A 83 23.70 6.82 -23.77
N LEU A 84 24.06 6.29 -24.96
CA LEU A 84 25.37 6.44 -25.60
C LEU A 84 26.54 6.07 -24.68
N PRO A 85 26.57 4.88 -24.05
CA PRO A 85 27.69 4.44 -23.26
C PRO A 85 28.96 4.34 -24.13
N SER A 86 30.11 4.70 -23.57
CA SER A 86 31.39 4.75 -24.30
C SER A 86 31.91 3.36 -24.69
N THR A 87 31.57 2.33 -23.91
CA THR A 87 31.89 0.91 -24.16
C THR A 87 30.74 0.01 -23.72
N ALA A 88 30.81 -1.28 -24.03
CA ALA A 88 29.92 -2.27 -23.44
C ALA A 88 30.12 -2.33 -21.93
N GLY A 89 29.04 -2.58 -21.19
CA GLY A 89 29.05 -2.64 -19.73
C GLY A 89 27.66 -2.68 -19.13
N PHE A 90 27.56 -2.19 -17.90
CA PHE A 90 26.32 -2.21 -17.15
C PHE A 90 26.19 -0.99 -16.21
N ALA A 91 24.99 -0.74 -15.75
CA ALA A 91 24.71 0.16 -14.64
C ALA A 91 23.96 -0.58 -13.54
N THR A 92 24.14 -0.12 -12.31
CA THR A 92 23.43 -0.60 -11.13
C THR A 92 22.75 0.56 -10.43
N ALA A 93 21.43 0.50 -10.27
CA ALA A 93 20.66 1.41 -9.43
C ALA A 93 20.39 0.73 -8.08
N TYR A 94 20.69 1.40 -6.98
CA TYR A 94 20.58 0.85 -5.63
C TYR A 94 20.28 1.95 -4.59
N PRO A 95 19.80 1.61 -3.39
CA PRO A 95 19.44 2.59 -2.37
C PRO A 95 20.62 3.50 -2.01
N PHE A 96 20.34 4.80 -1.90
CA PHE A 96 21.37 5.74 -1.42
C PHE A 96 21.86 5.37 -0.01
N GLY A 97 23.14 5.50 0.22
CA GLY A 97 23.77 5.21 1.52
C GLY A 97 24.07 3.73 1.77
N THR A 98 23.81 2.85 0.81
CA THR A 98 24.16 1.42 0.92
C THR A 98 25.36 1.07 0.06
N ALA A 99 25.98 -0.11 0.31
CA ALA A 99 27.03 -0.65 -0.55
C ALA A 99 26.43 -1.04 -1.91
N GLN A 100 27.23 -0.86 -2.98
CA GLN A 100 26.84 -1.31 -4.32
C GLN A 100 26.65 -2.84 -4.33
N PRO A 101 25.48 -3.36 -4.77
CA PRO A 101 25.26 -4.79 -4.87
C PRO A 101 25.96 -5.40 -6.10
N LEU A 102 26.21 -6.70 -6.06
CA LEU A 102 26.67 -7.47 -7.21
C LEU A 102 25.49 -7.81 -8.14
N ALA A 103 24.88 -6.76 -8.72
CA ALA A 103 23.74 -6.91 -9.60
C ALA A 103 23.79 -5.81 -10.67
N SER A 104 23.30 -6.10 -11.87
CA SER A 104 23.10 -5.10 -12.92
C SER A 104 21.63 -4.74 -13.02
N SER A 105 21.34 -3.44 -13.17
CA SER A 105 19.99 -2.93 -13.44
C SER A 105 19.74 -2.79 -14.95
N VAL A 106 20.75 -2.42 -15.72
CA VAL A 106 20.70 -2.36 -17.19
C VAL A 106 22.06 -2.73 -17.77
N ASN A 107 22.08 -3.60 -18.78
CA ASN A 107 23.26 -3.94 -19.52
C ASN A 107 23.21 -3.30 -20.91
N TYR A 108 24.33 -2.84 -21.42
CA TYR A 108 24.40 -2.07 -22.67
C TYR A 108 25.66 -2.38 -23.47
N THR A 109 25.60 -2.10 -24.77
CA THR A 109 26.76 -2.07 -25.68
C THR A 109 27.15 -0.62 -25.97
N ALA A 110 28.35 -0.41 -26.50
CA ALA A 110 28.83 0.91 -26.87
C ALA A 110 27.86 1.65 -27.82
N GLY A 111 27.57 2.91 -27.55
CA GLY A 111 26.73 3.79 -28.37
C GLY A 111 25.24 3.43 -28.36
N ALA A 112 24.79 2.46 -27.58
CA ALA A 112 23.40 2.03 -27.52
C ALA A 112 22.52 3.03 -26.74
N ILE A 113 21.21 2.91 -26.95
CA ILE A 113 20.17 3.48 -26.08
C ILE A 113 19.35 2.28 -25.60
N VAL A 114 19.49 1.94 -24.33
CA VAL A 114 18.85 0.76 -23.72
C VAL A 114 18.16 1.14 -22.45
N ASN A 115 16.91 0.74 -22.30
CA ASN A 115 16.16 0.95 -21.06
C ASN A 115 15.81 -0.36 -20.37
N ASN A 116 15.60 -0.29 -19.07
CA ASN A 116 14.99 -1.35 -18.29
C ASN A 116 14.04 -0.76 -17.24
N ALA A 117 12.91 -1.43 -17.05
CA ALA A 117 12.01 -1.15 -15.94
C ALA A 117 12.52 -1.88 -14.69
N LEU A 118 12.65 -1.17 -13.59
CA LEU A 118 13.17 -1.74 -12.35
C LEU A 118 12.51 -1.12 -11.12
N ILE A 119 12.58 -1.84 -10.03
CA ILE A 119 12.18 -1.37 -8.71
C ILE A 119 13.45 -1.12 -7.91
N VAL A 120 13.59 0.09 -7.38
CA VAL A 120 14.72 0.47 -6.51
C VAL A 120 14.17 0.76 -5.13
N GLN A 121 14.69 0.09 -4.11
CA GLN A 121 14.45 0.49 -2.73
C GLN A 121 15.08 1.87 -2.50
N ILE A 122 14.46 2.66 -1.63
CA ILE A 122 14.95 3.97 -1.21
C ILE A 122 15.06 4.01 0.31
N PRO A 123 15.87 4.91 0.90
CA PRO A 123 16.00 5.01 2.34
C PRO A 123 14.66 5.27 3.02
N ASN A 124 14.41 4.58 4.13
CA ASN A 124 13.26 4.84 4.99
C ASN A 124 13.75 4.92 6.45
N PRO A 125 13.75 6.10 7.09
CA PRO A 125 13.24 7.38 6.60
C PRO A 125 14.02 7.94 5.40
N LEU A 126 13.38 8.81 4.61
CA LEU A 126 14.00 9.45 3.45
C LEU A 126 15.27 10.21 3.85
N SER A 127 16.25 10.21 2.97
CA SER A 127 17.55 10.87 3.13
C SER A 127 17.70 12.04 2.16
N SER A 128 18.92 12.58 2.04
CA SER A 128 19.25 13.65 1.09
C SER A 128 19.08 13.23 -0.37
N PHE A 129 19.22 11.94 -0.64
CA PHE A 129 18.99 11.29 -1.93
C PHE A 129 18.26 9.98 -1.72
N ASP A 130 17.64 9.47 -2.78
CA ASP A 130 16.84 8.26 -2.72
C ASP A 130 17.60 7.06 -3.29
N PHE A 131 18.30 7.23 -4.39
CA PHE A 131 19.05 6.14 -5.01
C PHE A 131 20.36 6.61 -5.63
N THR A 132 21.23 5.64 -5.86
CA THR A 132 22.52 5.83 -6.50
C THR A 132 22.55 5.05 -7.80
N VAL A 133 23.10 5.63 -8.86
CA VAL A 133 23.42 4.93 -10.11
C VAL A 133 24.93 4.80 -10.23
N TYR A 134 25.41 3.58 -10.25
CA TYR A 134 26.77 3.21 -10.68
C TYR A 134 26.78 2.93 -12.18
N THR A 135 27.84 3.30 -12.87
CA THR A 135 28.06 2.93 -14.28
C THR A 135 29.48 2.37 -14.49
N PHE A 136 29.55 1.25 -15.22
CA PHE A 136 30.83 0.66 -15.62
C PHE A 136 31.53 1.50 -16.70
N ALA A 137 30.79 1.92 -17.73
CA ALA A 137 31.30 2.81 -18.78
C ALA A 137 30.71 4.21 -18.63
N GLN A 138 31.42 5.23 -19.12
CA GLN A 138 30.85 6.57 -19.17
C GLN A 138 29.57 6.57 -20.01
N ALA A 139 28.47 7.05 -19.42
CA ALA A 139 27.15 7.09 -20.08
C ALA A 139 26.28 8.22 -19.56
N HIS A 140 25.32 8.66 -20.37
CA HIS A 140 24.22 9.43 -19.87
C HIS A 140 23.11 8.51 -19.36
N TYR A 141 22.33 9.03 -18.41
CA TYR A 141 21.19 8.32 -17.85
C TYR A 141 19.94 9.19 -17.87
N VAL A 142 18.84 8.53 -18.18
CA VAL A 142 17.50 9.10 -18.13
C VAL A 142 16.66 8.19 -17.26
N ALA A 143 15.87 8.73 -16.34
CA ALA A 143 14.91 7.95 -15.57
C ALA A 143 13.56 8.62 -15.51
N ASP A 144 12.52 7.81 -15.74
CA ASP A 144 11.13 8.19 -15.61
C ASP A 144 10.50 7.38 -14.47
N ILE A 145 9.92 8.04 -13.47
CA ILE A 145 9.13 7.36 -12.44
C ILE A 145 7.77 6.98 -13.02
N VAL A 146 7.31 5.77 -12.71
CA VAL A 146 6.01 5.22 -13.14
C VAL A 146 5.15 4.77 -11.96
N GLY A 147 5.71 4.74 -10.75
CA GLY A 147 4.99 4.39 -9.53
C GLY A 147 5.92 4.30 -8.34
N TYR A 148 5.34 4.06 -7.18
CA TYR A 148 6.05 3.87 -5.94
C TYR A 148 5.40 2.78 -5.09
N PHE A 149 6.15 2.29 -4.10
CA PHE A 149 5.70 1.35 -3.09
C PHE A 149 5.73 2.02 -1.72
N ALA A 150 4.62 1.92 -1.00
CA ALA A 150 4.49 2.46 0.35
C ALA A 150 3.78 1.45 1.26
N PRO A 151 4.00 1.50 2.59
CA PRO A 151 3.21 0.71 3.52
C PRO A 151 1.71 0.98 3.33
N PRO A 152 0.84 -0.03 3.45
CA PRO A 152 -0.58 0.18 3.38
C PRO A 152 -1.03 1.12 4.52
N VAL A 153 -1.82 2.13 4.17
CA VAL A 153 -2.49 2.95 5.18
C VAL A 153 -3.66 2.13 5.71
N ALA A 154 -3.70 1.92 7.02
CA ALA A 154 -4.81 1.22 7.67
C ALA A 154 -6.11 1.99 7.39
N THR A 155 -7.03 1.37 6.65
CA THR A 155 -8.36 1.94 6.42
C THR A 155 -9.21 1.67 7.65
N ALA A 156 -9.80 2.71 8.22
CA ALA A 156 -10.68 2.55 9.39
C ALA A 156 -11.82 1.60 9.07
N LEU A 157 -12.10 0.68 10.01
CA LEU A 157 -13.25 -0.22 9.91
C LEU A 157 -14.52 0.61 9.86
N GLN A 158 -15.34 0.45 8.83
CA GLN A 158 -16.65 1.08 8.72
C GLN A 158 -17.71 0.11 9.24
N CYS A 159 -18.43 0.51 10.29
CA CYS A 159 -19.51 -0.28 10.86
C CYS A 159 -20.83 0.50 10.78
N VAL A 160 -21.89 -0.23 10.49
CA VAL A 160 -23.27 0.26 10.48
C VAL A 160 -24.13 -0.71 11.29
N GLU A 161 -25.19 -0.21 11.89
CA GLU A 161 -26.19 -1.03 12.55
C GLU A 161 -27.42 -1.15 11.62
N THR A 162 -27.99 -2.36 11.51
CA THR A 162 -29.22 -2.55 10.76
C THR A 162 -30.41 -1.95 11.50
N ALA A 163 -31.49 -1.71 10.79
CA ALA A 163 -32.74 -1.37 11.45
C ALA A 163 -33.16 -2.46 12.45
N ASN A 164 -33.84 -2.04 13.51
CA ASN A 164 -34.38 -2.97 14.49
C ASN A 164 -35.57 -3.75 13.91
N THR A 165 -35.64 -5.04 14.27
CA THR A 165 -36.85 -5.84 14.15
C THR A 165 -37.44 -5.98 15.54
N ASP A 166 -38.65 -5.46 15.73
CA ASP A 166 -39.40 -5.53 17.00
C ASP A 166 -40.41 -6.68 16.93
N LEU A 167 -40.42 -7.50 17.98
CA LEU A 167 -41.39 -8.60 18.17
C LEU A 167 -42.05 -8.50 19.54
N ALA A 168 -43.34 -8.30 19.55
CA ALA A 168 -44.12 -8.38 20.79
C ALA A 168 -44.35 -9.82 21.21
N ILE A 169 -43.98 -10.15 22.45
CA ILE A 169 -44.14 -11.49 23.05
C ILE A 169 -45.12 -11.37 24.22
N ALA A 170 -46.22 -12.15 24.18
CA ALA A 170 -47.20 -12.18 25.25
C ALA A 170 -46.59 -12.69 26.56
N ALA A 171 -47.25 -12.43 27.69
CA ALA A 171 -46.87 -12.95 29.00
C ALA A 171 -46.71 -14.50 28.96
N GLY A 172 -45.60 -15.01 29.46
CA GLY A 172 -45.26 -16.45 29.47
C GLY A 172 -44.87 -17.03 28.10
N GLY A 173 -44.94 -16.24 27.01
CA GLY A 173 -44.66 -16.67 25.64
C GLY A 173 -43.16 -16.64 25.33
N THR A 174 -42.78 -17.32 24.25
CA THR A 174 -41.46 -17.31 23.65
C THR A 174 -41.51 -16.72 22.23
N GLY A 175 -40.42 -16.15 21.75
CA GLY A 175 -40.37 -15.63 20.39
C GLY A 175 -38.94 -15.42 19.89
N ASN A 176 -38.85 -15.29 18.55
CA ASN A 176 -37.58 -15.08 17.84
C ASN A 176 -37.69 -13.81 16.99
N ALA A 177 -36.91 -12.77 17.30
CA ALA A 177 -36.75 -11.61 16.45
C ALA A 177 -35.52 -11.84 15.55
N VAL A 178 -35.68 -11.63 14.23
CA VAL A 178 -34.61 -11.78 13.26
C VAL A 178 -34.27 -10.43 12.65
N ALA A 179 -33.06 -9.97 12.89
CA ALA A 179 -32.56 -8.70 12.35
C ALA A 179 -32.41 -8.74 10.82
N PRO A 180 -32.60 -7.63 10.10
CA PRO A 180 -32.34 -7.54 8.67
C PRO A 180 -30.92 -7.97 8.32
N ALA A 181 -30.71 -8.46 7.09
CA ALA A 181 -29.37 -8.78 6.61
C ALA A 181 -28.47 -7.55 6.53
N CYS A 182 -27.16 -7.76 6.63
CA CYS A 182 -26.19 -6.71 6.40
C CYS A 182 -26.30 -6.15 4.98
N PRO A 183 -26.04 -4.85 4.79
CA PRO A 183 -25.93 -4.26 3.46
C PRO A 183 -24.86 -4.98 2.61
N ALA A 184 -25.00 -4.90 1.28
CA ALA A 184 -24.03 -5.50 0.36
C ALA A 184 -22.61 -4.98 0.66
N GLY A 185 -21.62 -5.87 0.68
CA GLY A 185 -20.22 -5.56 0.98
C GLY A 185 -19.90 -5.44 2.48
N TYR A 186 -20.86 -5.66 3.39
CA TYR A 186 -20.62 -5.70 4.83
C TYR A 186 -20.75 -7.13 5.36
N THR A 187 -19.96 -7.45 6.36
CA THR A 187 -19.99 -8.72 7.09
C THR A 187 -20.57 -8.50 8.47
N GLN A 188 -21.47 -9.37 8.92
CA GLN A 188 -21.97 -9.33 10.28
C GLN A 188 -20.85 -9.60 11.28
N THR A 189 -20.71 -8.70 12.26
CA THR A 189 -19.73 -8.81 13.36
C THR A 189 -20.38 -9.04 14.71
N ALA A 190 -21.64 -8.59 14.89
CA ALA A 190 -22.39 -8.84 16.12
C ALA A 190 -23.89 -9.01 15.84
N THR A 191 -24.56 -9.67 16.78
CA THR A 191 -26.02 -9.71 16.94
C THR A 191 -26.37 -8.90 18.19
N ASN A 192 -27.21 -7.88 18.05
CA ASN A 192 -27.64 -7.02 19.14
C ASN A 192 -29.07 -7.38 19.53
N CYS A 193 -29.27 -7.72 20.78
CA CYS A 193 -30.58 -8.09 21.33
C CYS A 193 -30.93 -7.14 22.45
N GLU A 194 -32.15 -6.63 22.43
CA GLU A 194 -32.70 -5.79 23.48
C GLU A 194 -34.07 -6.33 23.89
N SER A 195 -34.43 -6.13 25.15
CA SER A 195 -35.77 -6.41 25.64
C SER A 195 -36.33 -5.22 26.40
N SER A 196 -37.64 -4.99 26.29
CA SER A 196 -38.31 -3.90 26.99
C SER A 196 -38.50 -4.17 28.50
N THR A 197 -38.11 -5.36 29.00
CA THR A 197 -38.20 -5.72 30.41
C THR A 197 -37.05 -6.63 30.83
N TRP A 198 -36.54 -6.48 32.04
CA TRP A 198 -35.52 -7.35 32.61
C TRP A 198 -36.04 -8.79 32.88
N GLN A 199 -37.37 -9.01 32.87
CA GLN A 199 -38.00 -10.31 33.01
C GLN A 199 -38.07 -11.10 31.70
N MET A 200 -37.39 -10.69 30.66
CA MET A 200 -37.26 -11.37 29.37
C MET A 200 -35.81 -11.73 29.09
N PRO A 201 -35.29 -12.81 29.70
CA PRO A 201 -33.92 -13.27 29.44
C PRO A 201 -33.78 -13.77 27.99
N PHE A 202 -32.60 -13.48 27.38
CA PHE A 202 -32.26 -14.07 26.10
C PHE A 202 -31.84 -15.52 26.27
N VAL A 203 -32.43 -16.40 25.48
CA VAL A 203 -32.10 -17.83 25.48
C VAL A 203 -31.21 -18.21 24.28
N TYR A 204 -31.14 -17.35 23.27
CA TYR A 204 -30.27 -17.49 22.10
C TYR A 204 -30.05 -16.13 21.42
N PHE A 205 -28.82 -15.87 21.00
CA PHE A 205 -28.45 -14.63 20.28
C PHE A 205 -27.28 -14.91 19.33
N GLN A 206 -27.58 -15.34 18.12
CA GLN A 206 -26.56 -15.64 17.09
C GLN A 206 -27.11 -15.40 15.70
N SER A 207 -26.21 -15.10 14.77
CA SER A 207 -26.52 -14.95 13.33
C SER A 207 -27.66 -13.98 13.04
N GLY A 208 -27.79 -12.92 13.86
CA GLY A 208 -28.83 -11.91 13.73
C GLY A 208 -30.19 -12.32 14.31
N THR A 209 -30.29 -13.45 15.00
CA THR A 209 -31.50 -13.90 15.67
C THR A 209 -31.39 -13.73 17.16
N CYS A 210 -32.39 -13.13 17.78
CA CYS A 210 -32.57 -13.02 19.21
C CYS A 210 -33.78 -13.83 19.63
N SER A 211 -33.62 -14.76 20.56
CA SER A 211 -34.70 -15.57 21.12
C SER A 211 -34.85 -15.27 22.60
N ALA A 212 -36.06 -15.08 23.06
CA ALA A 212 -36.34 -14.82 24.46
C ALA A 212 -37.66 -15.44 24.91
N GLN A 213 -37.78 -15.62 26.24
CA GLN A 213 -39.02 -15.98 26.92
C GLN A 213 -39.47 -14.78 27.76
N ASN A 214 -40.71 -14.36 27.60
CA ASN A 214 -41.29 -13.28 28.40
C ASN A 214 -41.86 -13.82 29.71
N ASN A 215 -41.16 -13.65 30.81
CA ASN A 215 -41.61 -14.05 32.16
C ASN A 215 -42.37 -12.93 32.88
N SER A 216 -42.67 -11.81 32.24
CA SER A 216 -43.41 -10.72 32.83
C SER A 216 -44.94 -10.99 32.78
N ALA A 217 -45.71 -10.25 33.56
CA ALA A 217 -47.17 -10.38 33.62
C ALA A 217 -47.91 -9.77 32.41
N GLY A 218 -47.20 -9.02 31.56
CA GLY A 218 -47.77 -8.36 30.37
C GLY A 218 -46.99 -8.66 29.10
N SER A 219 -47.45 -8.15 27.97
CA SER A 219 -46.71 -8.21 26.71
C SER A 219 -45.42 -7.38 26.80
N ALA A 220 -44.33 -7.89 26.27
CA ALA A 220 -43.04 -7.20 26.22
C ALA A 220 -42.44 -7.32 24.80
N THR A 221 -41.56 -6.38 24.44
CA THR A 221 -40.94 -6.33 23.11
C THR A 221 -39.53 -6.89 23.16
N LEU A 222 -39.27 -7.88 22.29
CA LEU A 222 -37.93 -8.34 21.93
C LEU A 222 -37.49 -7.59 20.68
N ARG A 223 -36.27 -7.06 20.68
CA ARG A 223 -35.69 -6.33 19.55
C ARG A 223 -34.41 -6.99 19.11
N ALA A 224 -34.21 -7.06 17.78
CA ALA A 224 -32.99 -7.57 17.16
C ALA A 224 -32.44 -6.60 16.13
N SER A 225 -31.13 -6.35 16.18
CA SER A 225 -30.35 -5.68 15.10
C SER A 225 -29.04 -6.39 14.88
N ARG A 226 -28.29 -6.01 13.84
CA ARG A 226 -26.95 -6.51 13.53
C ARG A 226 -25.98 -5.35 13.45
N THR A 227 -24.79 -5.54 14.00
CA THR A 227 -23.63 -4.72 13.65
C THR A 227 -22.95 -5.36 12.45
N CYS A 228 -22.78 -4.59 11.39
CA CYS A 228 -22.22 -5.01 10.10
C CYS A 228 -21.02 -4.13 9.78
N CYS A 229 -19.85 -4.74 9.55
CA CYS A 229 -18.61 -4.02 9.31
C CYS A 229 -17.96 -4.41 7.98
N ARG A 230 -17.20 -3.46 7.39
CA ARG A 230 -16.35 -3.69 6.23
C ARG A 230 -15.06 -2.90 6.33
N VAL A 231 -14.02 -3.34 5.63
CA VAL A 231 -12.84 -2.54 5.33
C VAL A 231 -13.06 -1.88 3.97
N PRO A 232 -13.18 -0.55 3.88
CA PRO A 232 -13.35 0.12 2.60
C PRO A 232 -12.16 -0.13 1.66
N GLY A 233 -12.43 -0.35 0.37
CA GLY A 233 -11.39 -0.50 -0.65
C GLY A 233 -10.80 -1.91 -0.78
N ARG A 234 -11.39 -2.91 -0.16
CA ARG A 234 -11.07 -4.35 -0.38
C ARG A 234 -12.25 -5.09 -0.96
#